data_f1b07861f51eb514a8aab4c975b3004d
#
_entry.id   f1b07861f51eb514a8aab4c975b3004d
#
_cell.length_a   1.000
_cell.length_b   1.000
_cell.length_c   1.000
_cell.angle_alpha   90.00
_cell.angle_beta   90.00
_cell.angle_gamma   90.00
#
_symmetry.space_group_name_H-M   'P 1'
#
loop_
_entity.id
_entity.type
_entity.pdbx_description
1 polymer ?
#
loop_
_entity_poly.entity_id
_entity_poly.type
_entity_poly.pdbx_seq_one_letter_code
_entity_poly.pdbx_strand_id
1 'polypeptide(L)'
;MSSDLRFLIVDDFSTMRRIIRNLLKESGFANADEAEDGAVAWRMLQNSHFDFVVSDINMPNMNGFQLLAEIKKDDKLKHIPFLMVTAEARKEDIVLAAQQGAAGYIVKPFTKAVLEEKVLNILKRLGL
;
A
#
# COMPACT_ATOMS: atom_id res chain seq x y z
N MET A 1 -11.32 -14.35 -8.16
CA MET A 1 -11.91 -13.01 -8.11
C MET A 1 -11.13 -12.12 -7.17
N SER A 2 -10.98 -10.88 -7.57
CA SER A 2 -10.25 -9.88 -6.79
C SER A 2 -10.89 -9.57 -5.44
N SER A 3 -12.18 -9.88 -5.25
CA SER A 3 -12.88 -9.63 -3.99
C SER A 3 -12.30 -10.39 -2.80
N ASP A 4 -11.55 -11.47 -3.05
CA ASP A 4 -10.93 -12.26 -1.99
C ASP A 4 -9.55 -11.74 -1.59
N LEU A 5 -9.01 -10.80 -2.33
CA LEU A 5 -7.70 -10.23 -2.05
C LEU A 5 -7.72 -9.46 -0.74
N ARG A 6 -6.67 -9.64 0.05
CA ARG A 6 -6.54 -9.02 1.35
C ARG A 6 -5.54 -7.89 1.30
N PHE A 7 -5.99 -6.69 1.68
CA PHE A 7 -5.20 -5.46 1.64
C PHE A 7 -4.72 -5.09 3.03
N LEU A 8 -3.51 -4.53 3.10
CA LEU A 8 -3.00 -3.91 4.32
C LEU A 8 -2.84 -2.42 4.04
N ILE A 9 -3.53 -1.59 4.82
CA ILE A 9 -3.51 -0.14 4.70
C ILE A 9 -2.64 0.41 5.82
N VAL A 10 -1.57 1.12 5.47
CA VAL A 10 -0.58 1.62 6.42
C VAL A 10 -0.52 3.14 6.36
N ASP A 11 -0.90 3.80 7.44
CA ASP A 11 -0.90 5.26 7.54
C ASP A 11 -1.00 5.59 9.02
N ASP A 12 -0.26 6.59 9.49
CA ASP A 12 -0.31 6.98 10.91
C ASP A 12 -1.57 7.79 11.25
N PHE A 13 -2.34 8.17 10.25
CA PHE A 13 -3.56 8.97 10.41
C PHE A 13 -4.80 8.08 10.25
N SER A 14 -5.51 7.83 11.35
CA SER A 14 -6.65 6.89 11.35
C SER A 14 -7.77 7.29 10.38
N THR A 15 -8.01 8.58 10.23
CA THR A 15 -9.02 9.06 9.28
C THR A 15 -8.68 8.67 7.85
N MET A 16 -7.40 8.79 7.47
CA MET A 16 -6.97 8.42 6.13
C MET A 16 -7.08 6.91 5.90
N ARG A 17 -6.72 6.10 6.92
CA ARG A 17 -6.89 4.64 6.80
C ARG A 17 -8.35 4.28 6.56
N ARG A 18 -9.26 4.94 7.27
CA ARG A 18 -10.70 4.69 7.09
C ARG A 18 -11.18 5.09 5.70
N ILE A 19 -10.70 6.23 5.21
CA ILE A 19 -11.05 6.70 3.86
C ILE A 19 -10.60 5.69 2.81
N ILE A 20 -9.36 5.25 2.87
CA ILE A 20 -8.82 4.27 1.91
C ILE A 20 -9.59 2.96 2.00
N ARG A 21 -9.83 2.48 3.21
CA ARG A 21 -10.59 1.24 3.43
C ARG A 21 -11.98 1.31 2.81
N ASN A 22 -12.69 2.43 3.02
CA ASN A 22 -14.02 2.61 2.46
C ASN A 22 -14.00 2.69 0.93
N LEU A 23 -13.01 3.38 0.36
CA LEU A 23 -12.88 3.48 -1.10
C LEU A 23 -12.57 2.12 -1.72
N LEU A 24 -11.72 1.32 -1.09
CA LEU A 24 -11.43 -0.04 -1.55
C LEU A 24 -12.68 -0.90 -1.49
N LYS A 25 -13.45 -0.80 -0.41
CA LYS A 25 -14.69 -1.54 -0.26
C LYS A 25 -15.68 -1.19 -1.36
N GLU A 26 -15.82 0.08 -1.67
CA GLU A 26 -16.70 0.55 -2.75
C GLU A 26 -16.23 0.05 -4.12
N SER A 27 -14.95 -0.27 -4.26
CA SER A 27 -14.38 -0.79 -5.50
C SER A 27 -14.38 -2.32 -5.57
N GLY A 28 -14.99 -2.97 -4.58
CA GLY A 28 -15.11 -4.43 -4.55
C GLY A 28 -14.05 -5.14 -3.72
N PHE A 29 -13.22 -4.41 -2.98
CA PHE A 29 -12.16 -4.97 -2.14
C PHE A 29 -12.50 -4.76 -0.67
N ALA A 30 -13.28 -5.68 -0.10
CA ALA A 30 -13.80 -5.55 1.26
C ALA A 30 -12.84 -6.06 2.35
N ASN A 31 -11.83 -6.86 1.98
CA ASN A 31 -10.91 -7.46 2.94
C ASN A 31 -9.69 -6.57 3.12
N ALA A 32 -9.74 -5.70 4.13
CA ALA A 32 -8.64 -4.78 4.40
C ALA A 32 -8.41 -4.66 5.90
N ASP A 33 -7.15 -4.75 6.30
CA ASP A 33 -6.73 -4.48 7.66
C ASP A 33 -5.90 -3.20 7.68
N GLU A 34 -5.72 -2.62 8.86
CA GLU A 34 -5.06 -1.33 9.04
C GLU A 34 -3.86 -1.46 9.98
N ALA A 35 -2.81 -0.69 9.68
CA ALA A 35 -1.63 -0.57 10.53
C ALA A 35 -1.29 0.92 10.69
N GLU A 36 -0.91 1.33 11.89
CA GLU A 36 -0.65 2.75 12.18
C GLU A 36 0.74 3.22 11.79
N ASP A 37 1.67 2.32 11.51
CA ASP A 37 3.00 2.65 11.01
C ASP A 37 3.65 1.41 10.37
N GLY A 38 4.86 1.61 9.84
CA GLY A 38 5.57 0.55 9.16
C GLY A 38 5.98 -0.61 10.07
N ALA A 39 6.28 -0.33 11.34
CA ALA A 39 6.68 -1.37 12.28
C ALA A 39 5.52 -2.32 12.60
N VAL A 40 4.33 -1.75 12.81
CA VAL A 40 3.11 -2.55 13.02
C VAL A 40 2.79 -3.35 11.76
N ALA A 41 2.86 -2.70 10.59
CA ALA A 41 2.61 -3.36 9.31
C ALA A 41 3.59 -4.53 9.10
N TRP A 42 4.86 -4.33 9.42
CA TRP A 42 5.88 -5.38 9.27
C TRP A 42 5.53 -6.61 10.10
N ARG A 43 5.13 -6.40 11.36
CA ARG A 43 4.72 -7.52 12.23
C ARG A 43 3.48 -8.24 11.67
N MET A 44 2.51 -7.48 11.15
CA MET A 44 1.30 -8.08 10.57
C MET A 44 1.63 -8.91 9.34
N LEU A 45 2.51 -8.41 8.48
CA LEU A 45 2.93 -9.12 7.27
C LEU A 45 3.65 -10.42 7.58
N GLN A 46 4.37 -10.49 8.70
CA GLN A 46 5.06 -11.69 9.13
C GLN A 46 4.12 -12.74 9.72
N ASN A 47 2.98 -12.31 10.25
CA ASN A 47 2.05 -13.19 10.97
C ASN A 47 0.77 -13.52 10.22
N SER A 48 0.49 -12.84 9.13
CA SER A 48 -0.76 -13.04 8.37
C SER A 48 -0.49 -12.87 6.88
N HIS A 49 -1.37 -13.45 6.08
CA HIS A 49 -1.27 -13.34 4.62
C HIS A 49 -1.91 -12.05 4.13
N PHE A 50 -1.21 -11.31 3.28
CA PHE A 50 -1.72 -10.14 2.59
C PHE A 50 -1.35 -10.22 1.12
N ASP A 51 -2.22 -9.68 0.26
CA ASP A 51 -2.03 -9.71 -1.19
C ASP A 51 -1.59 -8.36 -1.76
N PHE A 52 -1.78 -7.28 -1.00
CA PHE A 52 -1.54 -5.93 -1.50
C PHE A 52 -1.30 -4.98 -0.32
N VAL A 53 -0.32 -4.10 -0.43
CA VAL A 53 -0.02 -3.08 0.60
C VAL A 53 -0.24 -1.70 0.02
N VAL A 54 -1.02 -0.87 0.72
CA VAL A 54 -1.21 0.56 0.41
C VAL A 54 -0.62 1.33 1.58
N SER A 55 0.47 2.06 1.38
CA SER A 55 1.22 2.66 2.47
C SER A 55 1.57 4.12 2.23
N ASP A 56 1.38 4.94 3.26
CA ASP A 56 1.94 6.29 3.33
C ASP A 56 3.48 6.21 3.39
N ILE A 57 4.14 7.29 3.09
CA ILE A 57 5.61 7.40 3.18
C ILE A 57 6.02 7.84 4.59
N ASN A 58 5.49 8.96 5.05
CA ASN A 58 5.93 9.60 6.30
C ASN A 58 5.16 9.07 7.50
N MET A 59 5.79 8.18 8.25
CA MET A 59 5.21 7.57 9.45
C MET A 59 6.29 7.42 10.51
N PRO A 60 5.91 7.43 11.81
CA PRO A 60 6.88 7.19 12.87
C PRO A 60 7.35 5.74 12.90
N ASN A 61 8.42 5.48 13.61
CA ASN A 61 9.00 4.15 13.86
C ASN A 61 9.60 3.50 12.60
N MET A 62 8.79 3.29 11.57
CA MET A 62 9.26 2.77 10.29
C MET A 62 8.42 3.46 9.20
N ASN A 63 9.07 4.17 8.29
CA ASN A 63 8.38 4.87 7.20
C ASN A 63 8.11 3.92 6.03
N GLY A 64 7.41 4.44 5.00
CA GLY A 64 7.02 3.64 3.85
C GLY A 64 8.19 3.08 3.06
N PHE A 65 9.27 3.84 2.90
CA PHE A 65 10.46 3.36 2.20
C PHE A 65 11.16 2.25 2.97
N GLN A 66 11.24 2.39 4.30
CA GLN A 66 11.84 1.37 5.15
C GLN A 66 11.01 0.09 5.14
N LEU A 67 9.69 0.22 5.17
CA LEU A 67 8.79 -0.94 5.10
C LEU A 67 8.96 -1.66 3.76
N LEU A 68 8.97 -0.91 2.66
CA LEU A 68 9.16 -1.47 1.33
C LEU A 68 10.49 -2.21 1.23
N ALA A 69 11.56 -1.63 1.78
CA ALA A 69 12.88 -2.27 1.77
C ALA A 69 12.86 -3.61 2.50
N GLU A 70 12.19 -3.69 3.67
CA GLU A 70 12.09 -4.94 4.42
C GLU A 70 11.27 -5.98 3.65
N ILE A 71 10.17 -5.56 3.03
CA ILE A 71 9.33 -6.45 2.22
C ILE A 71 10.15 -7.04 1.05
N LYS A 72 10.93 -6.21 0.37
CA LYS A 72 11.71 -6.65 -0.80
C LYS A 72 12.85 -7.59 -0.45
N LYS A 73 13.33 -7.58 0.79
CA LYS A 73 14.36 -8.50 1.26
C LYS A 73 13.80 -9.86 1.65
N ASP A 74 12.51 -9.97 1.85
CA ASP A 74 11.87 -11.19 2.34
C ASP A 74 11.37 -12.03 1.17
N ASP A 75 11.88 -13.26 1.03
CA ASP A 75 11.53 -14.13 -0.09
C ASP A 75 10.05 -14.47 -0.15
N LYS A 76 9.36 -14.47 0.99
CA LYS A 76 7.93 -14.77 1.05
C LYS A 76 7.07 -13.56 0.74
N LEU A 77 7.57 -12.35 0.97
CA LEU A 77 6.79 -11.11 0.89
C LEU A 77 7.13 -10.25 -0.33
N LYS A 78 8.32 -10.43 -0.92
CA LYS A 78 8.80 -9.53 -1.97
C LYS A 78 7.92 -9.42 -3.20
N HIS A 79 7.04 -10.39 -3.43
CA HIS A 79 6.12 -10.39 -4.57
C HIS A 79 4.86 -9.55 -4.32
N ILE A 80 4.60 -9.15 -3.08
CA ILE A 80 3.39 -8.39 -2.73
C ILE A 80 3.49 -6.98 -3.33
N PRO A 81 2.52 -6.57 -4.16
CA PRO A 81 2.53 -5.22 -4.71
C PRO A 81 2.37 -4.16 -3.63
N PHE A 82 3.14 -3.08 -3.76
CA PHE A 82 3.19 -1.99 -2.80
C PHE A 82 2.82 -0.69 -3.49
N LEU A 83 1.70 -0.11 -3.12
CA LEU A 83 1.26 1.18 -3.65
C LEU A 83 1.61 2.28 -2.64
N MET A 84 2.48 3.19 -3.05
CA MET A 84 2.94 4.28 -2.21
C MET A 84 1.95 5.44 -2.30
N VAL A 85 1.53 5.98 -1.14
CA VAL A 85 0.61 7.11 -1.06
C VAL A 85 1.30 8.23 -0.29
N THR A 86 1.30 9.44 -0.82
CA THR A 86 2.00 10.56 -0.17
C THR A 86 1.27 11.88 -0.35
N ALA A 87 1.47 12.78 0.60
CA ALA A 87 0.96 14.15 0.51
C ALA A 87 1.85 15.04 -0.36
N GLU A 88 3.08 14.60 -0.67
CA GLU A 88 4.04 15.39 -1.43
C GLU A 88 4.51 14.64 -2.67
N ALA A 89 4.37 15.27 -3.84
CA ALA A 89 4.80 14.70 -5.11
C ALA A 89 6.23 15.12 -5.43
N ARG A 90 7.19 14.77 -4.57
CA ARG A 90 8.60 15.06 -4.83
C ARG A 90 9.14 14.09 -5.87
N LYS A 91 9.80 14.64 -6.87
CA LYS A 91 10.38 13.84 -7.95
C LYS A 91 11.34 12.78 -7.41
N GLU A 92 12.19 13.14 -6.46
CA GLU A 92 13.16 12.21 -5.87
C GLU A 92 12.46 11.06 -5.14
N ASP A 93 11.31 11.30 -4.51
CA ASP A 93 10.54 10.25 -3.84
C ASP A 93 9.90 9.30 -4.84
N ILE A 94 9.39 9.84 -5.94
CA ILE A 94 8.80 9.02 -7.03
C ILE A 94 9.87 8.12 -7.64
N VAL A 95 11.05 8.68 -7.91
CA VAL A 95 12.17 7.93 -8.47
C VAL A 95 12.64 6.85 -7.49
N LEU A 96 12.78 7.21 -6.21
CA LEU A 96 13.20 6.26 -5.17
C LEU A 96 12.22 5.11 -5.02
N ALA A 97 10.92 5.42 -5.01
CA ALA A 97 9.88 4.39 -4.91
C ALA A 97 9.98 3.40 -6.07
N ALA A 98 10.14 3.91 -7.29
CA ALA A 98 10.30 3.07 -8.47
C ALA A 98 11.56 2.21 -8.40
N GLN A 99 12.69 2.79 -7.97
CA GLN A 99 13.95 2.08 -7.84
C GLN A 99 13.87 0.98 -6.79
N GLN A 100 13.09 1.19 -5.72
CA GLN A 100 12.92 0.19 -4.68
C GLN A 100 11.87 -0.86 -5.02
N GLY A 101 11.22 -0.73 -6.16
CA GLY A 101 10.27 -1.74 -6.62
C GLY A 101 8.83 -1.53 -6.18
N ALA A 102 8.44 -0.30 -5.83
CA ALA A 102 7.04 0.00 -5.60
C ALA A 102 6.26 -0.22 -6.90
N ALA A 103 5.06 -0.79 -6.78
CA ALA A 103 4.22 -1.07 -7.94
C ALA A 103 3.54 0.17 -8.49
N GLY A 104 3.36 1.19 -7.66
CA GLY A 104 2.74 2.44 -8.07
C GLY A 104 2.89 3.53 -7.02
N TYR A 105 2.39 4.71 -7.37
CA TYR A 105 2.54 5.92 -6.59
C TYR A 105 1.31 6.79 -6.78
N ILE A 106 0.79 7.34 -5.69
CA ILE A 106 -0.41 8.16 -5.72
C ILE A 106 -0.24 9.35 -4.76
N VAL A 107 -0.76 10.51 -5.13
CA VAL A 107 -0.62 11.75 -4.35
C VAL A 107 -1.94 12.12 -3.69
N LYS A 108 -1.90 12.45 -2.40
CA LYS A 108 -3.04 12.96 -1.64
C LYS A 108 -3.24 14.45 -1.95
N PRO A 109 -4.47 14.92 -2.00
CA PRO A 109 -5.72 14.16 -1.97
C PRO A 109 -5.97 13.47 -3.31
N PHE A 110 -6.65 12.35 -3.27
CA PHE A 110 -7.00 11.61 -4.48
C PHE A 110 -8.50 11.25 -4.46
N THR A 111 -9.03 10.92 -5.64
CA THR A 111 -10.42 10.50 -5.78
C THR A 111 -10.52 8.98 -5.72
N LYS A 112 -11.73 8.48 -5.53
CA LYS A 112 -12.01 7.05 -5.65
C LYS A 112 -11.54 6.51 -7.01
N ALA A 113 -11.83 7.27 -8.09
CA ALA A 113 -11.47 6.85 -9.44
C ALA A 113 -9.97 6.66 -9.60
N VAL A 114 -9.16 7.56 -9.03
CA VAL A 114 -7.69 7.47 -9.12
C VAL A 114 -7.18 6.26 -8.33
N LEU A 115 -7.66 6.07 -7.10
CA LEU A 115 -7.25 4.92 -6.29
C LEU A 115 -7.64 3.61 -6.97
N GLU A 116 -8.88 3.50 -7.42
CA GLU A 116 -9.39 2.31 -8.08
C GLU A 116 -8.58 1.99 -9.34
N GLU A 117 -8.33 3.00 -10.17
CA GLU A 117 -7.54 2.82 -11.39
C GLU A 117 -6.14 2.29 -11.10
N LYS A 118 -5.47 2.87 -10.11
CA LYS A 118 -4.12 2.43 -9.73
C LYS A 118 -4.11 0.99 -9.25
N VAL A 119 -5.05 0.65 -8.37
CA VAL A 119 -5.14 -0.71 -7.83
C VAL A 119 -5.45 -1.71 -8.94
N LEU A 120 -6.45 -1.43 -9.77
CA LEU A 120 -6.84 -2.34 -10.85
C LEU A 120 -5.73 -2.53 -11.88
N ASN A 121 -5.03 -1.46 -12.23
CA ASN A 121 -3.92 -1.55 -13.19
C ASN A 121 -2.77 -2.40 -12.63
N ILE A 122 -2.46 -2.27 -11.34
CA ILE A 122 -1.43 -3.07 -10.70
C ILE A 122 -1.84 -4.55 -10.70
N LEU A 123 -3.07 -4.84 -10.29
CA LEU A 123 -3.58 -6.22 -10.24
C LEU A 123 -3.57 -6.85 -11.62
N LYS A 124 -4.04 -6.11 -12.64
CA LYS A 124 -4.07 -6.60 -14.01
C LYS A 124 -2.67 -6.94 -14.53
N ARG A 125 -1.71 -6.04 -14.28
CA ARG A 125 -0.32 -6.22 -14.70
C ARG A 125 0.31 -7.46 -14.08
N LEU A 126 -0.09 -7.81 -12.86
CA LEU A 126 0.43 -8.97 -12.13
C LEU A 126 -0.39 -10.24 -12.35
N GLY A 127 -1.47 -10.17 -13.11
CA GLY A 127 -2.32 -11.33 -13.37
C GLY A 127 -3.22 -11.72 -12.21
N LEU A 128 -3.52 -10.77 -11.36
CA LEU A 128 -4.34 -11.02 -10.17
C LEU A 128 -5.82 -10.64 -10.38
#